data_eae4adaa4234f0d9c2697f8508a7758e
#
_entry.id   eae4adaa4234f0d9c2697f8508a7758e
#
_cell.length_a   1.000
_cell.length_b   1.000
_cell.length_c   1.000
_cell.angle_alpha   90.00
_cell.angle_beta   90.00
_cell.angle_gamma   90.00
#
_symmetry.space_group_name_H-M   'P 1'
#
loop_
_entity.id
_entity.type
_entity.pdbx_description
1 polymer ?
#
loop_
_entity_poly.entity_id
_entity_poly.type
_entity_poly.pdbx_seq_one_letter_code
_entity_poly.pdbx_strand_id
1 'polypeptide(L)'
;MKIFNLLVIQFILSVLMANAQDGKSYFDSDAYAHTIVLDEYKITMFVMPLGGAAKIIKHDRRYAWFSGGRVNYTQGGYSGRLLHGAYSEHFDGNGLKCNGKYNNGLKDGEWKFWSKNGRLDSVVNYTSGVLNGKFEKFNADGSVLKNGHYHMGLINGKVLRWASKDSIQILYYKNGKPYEKKQFKPVAALKRLFKLREKNNQKNGVPQQKH
;
A
#
# COMPACT_ATOMS: atom_id res chain seq x y z
N MET A 1 -9.46 -24.07 -47.17
CA MET A 1 -9.59 -24.39 -45.73
C MET A 1 -8.27 -24.50 -44.99
N LYS A 2 -7.20 -25.10 -45.50
CA LYS A 2 -5.91 -25.21 -44.80
C LYS A 2 -5.15 -23.88 -44.59
N ILE A 3 -5.22 -22.93 -45.53
CA ILE A 3 -4.54 -21.65 -45.50
C ILE A 3 -5.19 -20.71 -44.44
N PHE A 4 -6.54 -20.74 -44.32
CA PHE A 4 -7.27 -19.95 -43.35
C PHE A 4 -6.93 -20.34 -41.89
N ASN A 5 -6.81 -21.65 -41.61
CA ASN A 5 -6.39 -22.15 -40.31
C ASN A 5 -4.96 -21.71 -39.93
N LEU A 6 -4.04 -21.65 -40.92
CA LEU A 6 -2.66 -21.24 -40.70
C LEU A 6 -2.58 -19.76 -40.29
N LEU A 7 -3.36 -18.87 -40.94
CA LEU A 7 -3.43 -17.45 -40.62
C LEU A 7 -4.04 -17.17 -39.24
N VAL A 8 -5.06 -17.97 -38.87
CA VAL A 8 -5.68 -17.86 -37.53
C VAL A 8 -4.70 -18.29 -36.44
N ILE A 9 -3.95 -19.36 -36.64
CA ILE A 9 -2.92 -19.81 -35.68
C ILE A 9 -1.80 -18.77 -35.55
N GLN A 10 -1.36 -18.18 -36.67
CA GLN A 10 -0.33 -17.15 -36.66
C GLN A 10 -0.80 -15.86 -35.96
N PHE A 11 -2.06 -15.48 -36.13
CA PHE A 11 -2.67 -14.34 -35.42
C PHE A 11 -2.80 -14.61 -33.93
N ILE A 12 -3.24 -15.80 -33.51
CA ILE A 12 -3.31 -16.18 -32.08
C ILE A 12 -1.92 -16.21 -31.45
N LEU A 13 -0.90 -16.71 -32.17
CA LEU A 13 0.48 -16.70 -31.68
C LEU A 13 1.03 -15.27 -31.49
N SER A 14 0.70 -14.35 -32.42
CA SER A 14 1.11 -12.96 -32.33
C SER A 14 0.44 -12.24 -31.16
N VAL A 15 -0.83 -12.51 -30.87
CA VAL A 15 -1.56 -11.94 -29.73
C VAL A 15 -1.03 -12.51 -28.40
N LEU A 16 -0.65 -13.80 -28.36
CA LEU A 16 -0.01 -14.39 -27.18
C LEU A 16 1.38 -13.82 -26.91
N MET A 17 2.15 -13.51 -27.97
CA MET A 17 3.46 -12.87 -27.82
C MET A 17 3.35 -11.40 -27.44
N ALA A 18 2.31 -10.66 -27.86
CA ALA A 18 2.09 -9.26 -27.50
C ALA A 18 1.73 -9.10 -26.01
N ASN A 19 1.05 -10.08 -25.40
CA ASN A 19 0.76 -10.07 -23.96
C ASN A 19 1.95 -10.55 -23.09
N ALA A 20 2.98 -11.14 -23.69
CA ALA A 20 4.20 -11.53 -22.97
C ALA A 20 5.22 -10.40 -22.81
N GLN A 21 5.02 -9.24 -23.46
CA GLN A 21 5.96 -8.11 -23.42
C GLN A 21 5.67 -7.04 -22.37
N ASP A 22 4.56 -7.14 -21.60
CA ASP A 22 4.31 -6.26 -20.47
C ASP A 22 4.89 -6.77 -19.13
N GLY A 23 5.71 -7.79 -19.17
CA GLY A 23 6.67 -8.08 -18.13
C GLY A 23 7.79 -7.04 -18.15
N LYS A 24 7.51 -5.78 -17.76
CA LYS A 24 8.58 -4.88 -17.33
C LYS A 24 9.39 -5.68 -16.31
N SER A 25 10.60 -6.07 -16.72
CA SER A 25 11.57 -6.73 -15.87
C SER A 25 11.61 -5.98 -14.55
N TYR A 26 11.09 -6.59 -13.49
CA TYR A 26 11.14 -6.07 -12.12
C TYR A 26 12.58 -6.02 -11.59
N PHE A 27 13.51 -6.43 -12.39
CA PHE A 27 14.95 -6.34 -12.18
C PHE A 27 15.41 -5.09 -12.91
N ASP A 28 15.49 -4.00 -12.17
CA ASP A 28 16.33 -2.86 -12.57
C ASP A 28 17.71 -3.47 -12.84
N SER A 29 18.12 -3.53 -14.11
CA SER A 29 19.31 -4.26 -14.58
C SER A 29 20.62 -3.77 -13.94
N ASP A 30 20.55 -2.69 -13.17
CA ASP A 30 21.67 -2.03 -12.54
C ASP A 30 21.81 -2.34 -11.03
N ALA A 31 20.88 -3.11 -10.43
CA ALA A 31 20.94 -3.46 -9.02
C ALA A 31 21.58 -4.84 -8.79
N TYR A 32 22.47 -4.96 -7.82
CA TYR A 32 23.15 -6.21 -7.45
C TYR A 32 22.46 -6.89 -6.27
N ALA A 33 22.17 -8.19 -6.43
CA ALA A 33 21.64 -9.03 -5.36
C ALA A 33 22.71 -9.35 -4.31
N HIS A 34 22.37 -9.21 -3.05
CA HIS A 34 23.17 -9.61 -1.89
C HIS A 34 22.35 -10.45 -0.93
N THR A 35 22.97 -11.48 -0.39
CA THR A 35 22.39 -12.25 0.73
C THR A 35 23.36 -12.17 1.90
N ILE A 36 22.85 -11.77 3.05
CA ILE A 36 23.55 -11.75 4.33
C ILE A 36 22.91 -12.82 5.21
N VAL A 37 23.74 -13.71 5.76
CA VAL A 37 23.31 -14.70 6.75
C VAL A 37 23.98 -14.34 8.07
N LEU A 38 23.21 -14.14 9.11
CA LEU A 38 23.63 -13.88 10.47
C LEU A 38 22.95 -14.92 11.37
N ASP A 39 23.49 -15.13 12.57
CA ASP A 39 23.06 -16.20 13.47
C ASP A 39 21.54 -16.20 13.75
N GLU A 40 20.92 -15.01 13.76
CA GLU A 40 19.51 -14.85 14.10
C GLU A 40 18.59 -14.51 12.90
N TYR A 41 19.15 -14.20 11.72
CA TYR A 41 18.35 -13.80 10.57
C TYR A 41 19.10 -13.88 9.25
N LYS A 42 18.34 -13.99 8.16
CA LYS A 42 18.84 -13.96 6.78
C LYS A 42 18.19 -12.78 6.06
N ILE A 43 19.01 -11.95 5.42
CA ILE A 43 18.53 -10.83 4.57
C ILE A 43 18.90 -11.12 3.13
N THR A 44 17.92 -11.00 2.24
CA THR A 44 18.14 -10.92 0.79
C THR A 44 17.72 -9.53 0.33
N MET A 45 18.60 -8.85 -0.39
CA MET A 45 18.40 -7.47 -0.80
C MET A 45 19.08 -7.18 -2.13
N PHE A 46 18.67 -6.10 -2.76
CA PHE A 46 19.35 -5.51 -3.90
C PHE A 46 19.95 -4.17 -3.48
N VAL A 47 21.09 -3.84 -4.02
CA VAL A 47 21.79 -2.57 -3.77
C VAL A 47 22.16 -1.90 -5.08
N MET A 48 22.27 -0.58 -5.07
CA MET A 48 22.69 0.21 -6.22
C MET A 48 24.12 -0.18 -6.67
N PRO A 49 24.45 -0.02 -7.95
CA PRO A 49 25.81 -0.17 -8.47
C PRO A 49 26.82 0.73 -7.74
N LEU A 50 28.09 0.42 -7.87
CA LEU A 50 29.18 1.29 -7.40
C LEU A 50 29.08 2.63 -8.13
N GLY A 51 29.13 3.73 -7.38
CA GLY A 51 28.95 5.08 -7.92
C GLY A 51 27.50 5.52 -8.05
N GLY A 52 26.53 4.60 -7.85
CA GLY A 52 25.12 4.96 -7.76
C GLY A 52 24.83 5.79 -6.50
N ALA A 53 24.13 6.91 -6.67
CA ALA A 53 23.77 7.80 -5.58
C ALA A 53 22.31 8.27 -5.69
N ALA A 54 21.70 8.59 -4.57
CA ALA A 54 20.42 9.27 -4.58
C ALA A 54 20.60 10.68 -5.15
N LYS A 55 19.79 11.06 -6.15
CA LYS A 55 19.84 12.37 -6.80
C LYS A 55 19.61 13.53 -5.83
N ILE A 56 18.76 13.30 -4.81
CA ILE A 56 18.40 14.29 -3.79
C ILE A 56 18.35 13.59 -2.45
N ILE A 57 19.10 14.11 -1.47
CA ILE A 57 19.06 13.65 -0.08
C ILE A 57 18.00 14.43 0.68
N LYS A 58 17.11 13.71 1.35
CA LYS A 58 16.09 14.28 2.24
C LYS A 58 16.53 14.09 3.69
N HIS A 59 16.80 15.17 4.41
CA HIS A 59 17.37 15.14 5.76
C HIS A 59 16.43 14.54 6.82
N ASP A 60 15.14 14.52 6.54
CA ASP A 60 14.09 13.95 7.40
C ASP A 60 13.79 12.48 7.12
N ARG A 61 14.54 11.83 6.24
CA ARG A 61 14.33 10.42 5.84
C ARG A 61 15.41 9.51 6.42
N ARG A 62 15.00 8.28 6.74
CA ARG A 62 15.90 7.20 7.17
C ARG A 62 16.27 6.34 5.97
N TYR A 63 17.53 6.41 5.59
CA TYR A 63 18.10 5.64 4.48
C TYR A 63 18.61 4.29 4.96
N ALA A 64 18.36 3.24 4.16
CA ALA A 64 18.96 1.93 4.30
C ALA A 64 20.09 1.78 3.28
N TRP A 65 21.26 1.37 3.72
CA TRP A 65 22.45 1.24 2.89
C TRP A 65 23.34 0.09 3.37
N PHE A 66 24.09 -0.49 2.44
CA PHE A 66 24.96 -1.63 2.67
C PHE A 66 26.41 -1.19 2.72
N SER A 67 27.12 -1.61 3.77
CA SER A 67 28.57 -1.48 3.92
C SER A 67 29.08 -2.42 5.01
N GLY A 68 30.32 -2.90 4.89
CA GLY A 68 30.93 -3.75 5.90
C GLY A 68 30.16 -5.05 6.17
N GLY A 69 29.57 -5.67 5.14
CA GLY A 69 28.83 -6.91 5.28
C GLY A 69 27.46 -6.79 5.97
N ARG A 70 26.97 -5.58 6.24
CA ARG A 70 25.68 -5.36 6.95
C ARG A 70 24.84 -4.27 6.35
N VAL A 71 23.54 -4.29 6.65
CA VAL A 71 22.62 -3.20 6.36
C VAL A 71 22.68 -2.19 7.49
N ASN A 72 22.93 -0.95 7.13
CA ASN A 72 22.99 0.19 8.02
C ASN A 72 21.78 1.12 7.78
N TYR A 73 21.42 1.88 8.81
CA TYR A 73 20.30 2.82 8.74
C TYR A 73 20.74 4.16 9.34
N THR A 74 20.64 5.23 8.54
CA THR A 74 20.99 6.59 8.98
C THR A 74 19.93 7.59 8.54
N GLN A 75 19.75 8.65 9.32
CA GLN A 75 18.84 9.73 8.97
C GLN A 75 19.59 10.82 8.21
N GLY A 76 19.00 11.29 7.12
CA GLY A 76 19.49 12.46 6.38
C GLY A 76 20.75 12.22 5.56
N GLY A 77 21.19 10.96 5.41
CA GLY A 77 22.38 10.63 4.61
C GLY A 77 22.72 9.16 4.65
N TYR A 78 23.79 8.74 3.99
CA TYR A 78 24.30 7.37 3.95
C TYR A 78 25.81 7.37 3.62
N SER A 79 26.49 6.26 3.93
CA SER A 79 27.93 6.10 3.71
C SER A 79 28.29 4.73 3.12
N GLY A 80 27.54 4.30 2.10
CA GLY A 80 27.71 3.03 1.41
C GLY A 80 26.75 2.89 0.24
N ARG A 81 26.46 1.67 -0.18
CA ARG A 81 25.58 1.41 -1.31
C ARG A 81 24.12 1.40 -0.86
N LEU A 82 23.29 2.28 -1.39
CA LEU A 82 21.87 2.35 -1.07
C LEU A 82 21.17 1.04 -1.44
N LEU A 83 20.24 0.60 -0.60
CA LEU A 83 19.34 -0.48 -0.97
C LEU A 83 18.39 0.00 -2.08
N HIS A 84 18.23 -0.84 -3.12
CA HIS A 84 17.39 -0.51 -4.27
C HIS A 84 16.82 -1.78 -4.89
N GLY A 85 15.50 -1.92 -4.94
CA GLY A 85 14.83 -3.13 -5.41
C GLY A 85 14.22 -3.95 -4.28
N ALA A 86 13.98 -5.23 -4.53
CA ALA A 86 13.35 -6.14 -3.58
C ALA A 86 14.18 -6.33 -2.30
N TYR A 87 13.48 -6.51 -1.19
CA TYR A 87 14.06 -6.80 0.12
C TYR A 87 13.24 -7.85 0.83
N SER A 88 13.90 -8.83 1.42
CA SER A 88 13.28 -9.78 2.34
C SER A 88 14.20 -10.07 3.51
N GLU A 89 13.61 -10.19 4.68
CA GLU A 89 14.28 -10.56 5.93
C GLU A 89 13.57 -11.76 6.53
N HIS A 90 14.32 -12.77 6.97
CA HIS A 90 13.82 -14.00 7.56
C HIS A 90 14.33 -14.12 8.98
N PHE A 91 13.51 -14.67 9.85
CA PHE A 91 13.92 -15.11 11.18
C PHE A 91 14.89 -16.31 11.07
N ASP A 92 15.55 -16.61 12.14
CA ASP A 92 16.15 -17.93 12.34
C ASP A 92 15.09 -19.02 12.11
N GLY A 93 15.46 -20.11 11.38
CA GLY A 93 14.50 -21.12 10.94
C GLY A 93 13.78 -20.80 9.62
N ASN A 94 14.25 -19.80 8.85
CA ASN A 94 13.76 -19.42 7.51
C ASN A 94 12.32 -18.86 7.42
N GLY A 95 11.62 -18.64 8.53
CA GLY A 95 10.33 -17.96 8.52
C GLY A 95 10.47 -16.50 8.05
N LEU A 96 9.64 -16.06 7.10
CA LEU A 96 9.67 -14.69 6.61
C LEU A 96 9.33 -13.71 7.75
N LYS A 97 10.16 -12.67 7.95
CA LYS A 97 9.97 -11.61 8.94
C LYS A 97 9.38 -10.36 8.31
N CYS A 98 9.92 -9.93 7.18
CA CYS A 98 9.34 -8.87 6.39
C CYS A 98 9.78 -8.94 4.93
N ASN A 99 8.97 -8.38 4.04
CA ASN A 99 9.37 -8.09 2.68
C ASN A 99 8.79 -6.77 2.19
N GLY A 100 9.38 -6.25 1.13
CA GLY A 100 8.98 -5.02 0.48
C GLY A 100 10.00 -4.60 -0.57
N LYS A 101 9.99 -3.31 -0.89
CA LYS A 101 10.90 -2.72 -1.87
C LYS A 101 11.57 -1.48 -1.29
N TYR A 102 12.85 -1.32 -1.61
CA TYR A 102 13.57 -0.05 -1.44
C TYR A 102 13.70 0.68 -2.77
N ASN A 103 13.62 1.99 -2.71
CA ASN A 103 13.95 2.89 -3.81
C ASN A 103 14.95 3.92 -3.30
N ASN A 104 16.20 3.87 -3.81
CA ASN A 104 17.29 4.76 -3.39
C ASN A 104 17.44 4.83 -1.85
N GLY A 105 17.50 3.67 -1.20
CA GLY A 105 17.65 3.54 0.25
C GLY A 105 16.39 3.81 1.07
N LEU A 106 15.29 4.18 0.45
CA LEU A 106 14.04 4.50 1.13
C LEU A 106 13.01 3.39 0.90
N LYS A 107 12.28 2.99 1.94
CA LYS A 107 11.15 2.07 1.79
C LYS A 107 10.13 2.66 0.83
N ASP A 108 9.62 1.85 -0.11
CA ASP A 108 8.67 2.31 -1.12
C ASP A 108 7.64 1.21 -1.44
N GLY A 109 6.39 1.60 -1.71
CA GLY A 109 5.30 0.66 -1.98
C GLY A 109 4.86 -0.15 -0.76
N GLU A 110 4.30 -1.31 -1.01
CA GLU A 110 3.76 -2.20 0.01
C GLU A 110 4.86 -2.95 0.76
N TRP A 111 4.73 -3.00 2.09
CA TRP A 111 5.57 -3.75 3.01
C TRP A 111 4.71 -4.65 3.86
N LYS A 112 5.11 -5.92 3.94
CA LYS A 112 4.47 -6.96 4.75
C LYS A 112 5.38 -7.37 5.89
N PHE A 113 4.80 -7.61 7.05
CA PHE A 113 5.51 -8.03 8.27
C PHE A 113 4.83 -9.26 8.84
N TRP A 114 5.62 -10.23 9.26
CA TRP A 114 5.18 -11.49 9.86
C TRP A 114 5.75 -11.64 11.26
N SER A 115 5.03 -12.38 12.09
CA SER A 115 5.48 -12.84 13.39
C SER A 115 6.31 -14.12 13.26
N LYS A 116 7.09 -14.47 14.29
CA LYS A 116 7.96 -15.68 14.29
C LYS A 116 7.21 -16.98 14.00
N ASN A 117 5.92 -17.05 14.29
CA ASN A 117 5.07 -18.21 14.00
C ASN A 117 4.49 -18.22 12.57
N GLY A 118 5.02 -17.40 11.67
CA GLY A 118 4.66 -17.36 10.23
C GLY A 118 3.35 -16.64 9.92
N ARG A 119 2.68 -16.02 10.90
CA ARG A 119 1.43 -15.30 10.65
C ARG A 119 1.70 -13.88 10.19
N LEU A 120 0.92 -13.41 9.21
CA LEU A 120 0.94 -12.03 8.77
C LEU A 120 0.45 -11.12 9.92
N ASP A 121 1.28 -10.18 10.34
CA ASP A 121 0.99 -9.20 11.38
C ASP A 121 0.43 -7.90 10.81
N SER A 122 1.06 -7.41 9.75
CA SER A 122 0.65 -6.14 9.15
C SER A 122 1.09 -5.97 7.70
N VAL A 123 0.30 -5.18 6.98
CA VAL A 123 0.60 -4.67 5.65
C VAL A 123 0.52 -3.15 5.72
N VAL A 124 1.56 -2.47 5.27
CA VAL A 124 1.62 -1.00 5.26
C VAL A 124 2.20 -0.50 3.95
N ASN A 125 1.84 0.72 3.56
CA ASN A 125 2.40 1.35 2.38
C ASN A 125 3.35 2.49 2.75
N TYR A 126 4.45 2.57 2.02
CA TYR A 126 5.45 3.64 2.11
C TYR A 126 5.53 4.41 0.79
N THR A 127 5.82 5.69 0.90
CA THR A 127 6.22 6.53 -0.22
C THR A 127 7.48 7.28 0.18
N SER A 128 8.59 7.01 -0.52
CA SER A 128 9.88 7.64 -0.24
C SER A 128 10.26 7.63 1.25
N GLY A 129 10.15 6.46 1.89
CA GLY A 129 10.53 6.23 3.30
C GLY A 129 9.52 6.66 4.35
N VAL A 130 8.36 7.18 3.96
CA VAL A 130 7.31 7.62 4.88
C VAL A 130 6.07 6.75 4.73
N LEU A 131 5.43 6.39 5.84
CA LEU A 131 4.13 5.72 5.81
C LEU A 131 3.12 6.60 5.07
N ASN A 132 2.59 6.11 3.95
CA ASN A 132 1.63 6.83 3.15
C ASN A 132 0.78 5.84 2.34
N GLY A 133 -0.54 5.88 2.47
CA GLY A 133 -1.46 4.95 1.85
C GLY A 133 -2.13 4.00 2.85
N LYS A 134 -2.67 2.92 2.35
CA LYS A 134 -3.42 1.94 3.15
C LYS A 134 -2.53 1.21 4.15
N PHE A 135 -3.12 0.84 5.28
CA PHE A 135 -2.54 -0.13 6.20
C PHE A 135 -3.59 -1.12 6.69
N GLU A 136 -3.14 -2.33 7.01
CA GLU A 136 -3.91 -3.38 7.64
C GLU A 136 -3.10 -4.02 8.76
N LYS A 137 -3.74 -4.33 9.88
CA LYS A 137 -3.20 -5.16 10.95
C LYS A 137 -4.11 -6.35 11.18
N PHE A 138 -3.50 -7.47 11.52
CA PHE A 138 -4.18 -8.75 11.67
C PHE A 138 -4.09 -9.26 13.11
N ASN A 139 -5.07 -10.03 13.50
CA ASN A 139 -5.12 -10.80 14.75
C ASN A 139 -4.27 -12.08 14.61
N ALA A 140 -4.12 -12.76 15.74
CA ALA A 140 -3.44 -14.04 15.79
C ALA A 140 -4.11 -15.16 14.97
N ASP A 141 -5.39 -15.07 14.71
CA ASP A 141 -6.19 -15.99 13.88
C ASP A 141 -6.18 -15.62 12.38
N GLY A 142 -5.46 -14.54 11.98
CA GLY A 142 -5.40 -14.04 10.61
C GLY A 142 -6.56 -13.12 10.22
N SER A 143 -7.55 -12.92 11.09
CA SER A 143 -8.61 -11.95 10.84
C SER A 143 -8.10 -10.52 10.91
N VAL A 144 -8.75 -9.58 10.20
CA VAL A 144 -8.38 -8.17 10.24
C VAL A 144 -8.69 -7.58 11.61
N LEU A 145 -7.68 -7.07 12.31
CA LEU A 145 -7.83 -6.33 13.56
C LEU A 145 -8.23 -4.88 13.30
N LYS A 146 -7.54 -4.22 12.38
CA LYS A 146 -7.83 -2.84 11.99
C LYS A 146 -7.23 -2.49 10.63
N ASN A 147 -7.89 -1.59 9.93
CA ASN A 147 -7.35 -0.97 8.73
C ASN A 147 -7.65 0.54 8.67
N GLY A 148 -6.94 1.22 7.79
CA GLY A 148 -7.08 2.67 7.62
C GLY A 148 -6.07 3.21 6.62
N HIS A 149 -5.75 4.50 6.75
CA HIS A 149 -4.78 5.17 5.89
C HIS A 149 -3.79 5.99 6.70
N TYR A 150 -2.54 5.96 6.24
CA TYR A 150 -1.51 6.92 6.62
C TYR A 150 -1.43 8.05 5.60
N HIS A 151 -1.18 9.25 6.06
CA HIS A 151 -0.80 10.39 5.24
C HIS A 151 0.39 11.08 5.88
N MET A 152 1.51 11.16 5.16
CA MET A 152 2.76 11.78 5.65
C MET A 152 3.21 11.25 7.02
N GLY A 153 3.15 9.93 7.23
CA GLY A 153 3.56 9.27 8.48
C GLY A 153 2.51 9.21 9.58
N LEU A 154 1.39 9.91 9.44
CA LEU A 154 0.33 10.00 10.45
C LEU A 154 -0.95 9.32 9.98
N ILE A 155 -1.65 8.65 10.90
CA ILE A 155 -2.99 8.11 10.61
C ILE A 155 -3.92 9.28 10.28
N ASN A 156 -4.64 9.18 9.16
CA ASN A 156 -5.55 10.22 8.71
C ASN A 156 -6.83 9.60 8.08
N GLY A 157 -7.99 10.17 8.41
CA GLY A 157 -9.27 9.71 7.92
C GLY A 157 -9.90 8.62 8.79
N LYS A 158 -10.68 7.75 8.16
CA LYS A 158 -11.44 6.67 8.80
C LYS A 158 -10.54 5.47 9.09
N VAL A 159 -10.62 4.95 10.31
CA VAL A 159 -10.03 3.67 10.71
C VAL A 159 -11.17 2.73 11.12
N LEU A 160 -11.19 1.54 10.55
CA LEU A 160 -12.07 0.46 11.00
C LEU A 160 -11.29 -0.42 11.97
N ARG A 161 -11.88 -0.72 13.11
CA ARG A 161 -11.35 -1.64 14.12
C ARG A 161 -12.40 -2.71 14.41
N TRP A 162 -12.03 -3.96 14.27
CA TRP A 162 -12.87 -5.10 14.62
C TRP A 162 -12.66 -5.46 16.08
N ALA A 163 -13.70 -5.29 16.91
CA ALA A 163 -13.70 -5.72 18.30
C ALA A 163 -14.05 -7.21 18.40
N SER A 164 -14.86 -7.70 17.47
CA SER A 164 -15.22 -9.12 17.25
C SER A 164 -15.56 -9.32 15.77
N LYS A 165 -15.87 -10.56 15.34
CA LYS A 165 -16.27 -10.86 13.95
C LYS A 165 -17.42 -9.98 13.46
N ASP A 166 -18.38 -9.65 14.35
CA ASP A 166 -19.61 -8.94 14.02
C ASP A 166 -19.64 -7.50 14.56
N SER A 167 -18.59 -7.04 15.21
CA SER A 167 -18.56 -5.72 15.84
C SER A 167 -17.42 -4.87 15.26
N ILE A 168 -17.78 -3.81 14.52
CA ILE A 168 -16.86 -2.87 13.91
C ILE A 168 -16.98 -1.50 14.60
N GLN A 169 -15.88 -1.02 15.14
CA GLN A 169 -15.75 0.34 15.64
C GLN A 169 -15.17 1.23 14.55
N ILE A 170 -15.80 2.36 14.32
CA ILE A 170 -15.32 3.39 13.38
C ILE A 170 -14.67 4.51 14.17
N LEU A 171 -13.39 4.72 13.93
CA LEU A 171 -12.60 5.79 14.53
C LEU A 171 -12.22 6.79 13.44
N TYR A 172 -12.17 8.08 13.79
CA TYR A 172 -11.73 9.11 12.86
C TYR A 172 -10.46 9.78 13.39
N TYR A 173 -9.50 9.99 12.50
CA TYR A 173 -8.22 10.61 12.81
C TYR A 173 -7.95 11.80 11.88
N LYS A 174 -7.35 12.85 12.44
CA LYS A 174 -6.80 13.97 11.70
C LYS A 174 -5.39 14.23 12.18
N ASN A 175 -4.40 14.10 11.30
CA ASN A 175 -2.98 14.25 11.61
C ASN A 175 -2.54 13.44 12.84
N GLY A 176 -2.90 12.16 12.89
CA GLY A 176 -2.55 11.23 13.97
C GLY A 176 -3.38 11.36 15.26
N LYS A 177 -4.21 12.37 15.40
CA LYS A 177 -5.05 12.60 16.58
C LYS A 177 -6.47 12.09 16.33
N PRO A 178 -7.06 11.28 17.25
CA PRO A 178 -8.45 10.88 17.14
C PRO A 178 -9.37 12.07 17.34
N TYR A 179 -10.50 12.10 16.66
CA TYR A 179 -11.55 13.09 16.85
C TYR A 179 -12.94 12.49 16.66
N GLU A 180 -13.92 13.06 17.33
CA GLU A 180 -15.32 12.72 17.12
C GLU A 180 -15.85 13.41 15.86
N LYS A 181 -16.31 12.63 14.89
CA LYS A 181 -16.98 13.19 13.72
C LYS A 181 -18.35 13.73 14.13
N LYS A 182 -18.51 15.04 14.18
CA LYS A 182 -19.81 15.67 14.40
C LYS A 182 -20.78 15.16 13.35
N GLN A 183 -21.86 14.48 13.77
CA GLN A 183 -22.96 14.17 12.87
C GLN A 183 -23.60 15.51 12.49
N PHE A 184 -23.50 15.86 11.22
CA PHE A 184 -24.35 16.93 10.69
C PHE A 184 -25.79 16.43 10.74
N LYS A 185 -26.53 16.85 11.78
CA LYS A 185 -27.98 16.76 11.73
C LYS A 185 -28.38 17.62 10.52
N PRO A 186 -29.13 17.09 9.55
CA PRO A 186 -29.58 17.92 8.43
C PRO A 186 -30.27 19.13 9.01
N VAL A 187 -29.74 20.32 8.70
CA VAL A 187 -30.23 21.58 9.24
C VAL A 187 -31.72 21.65 8.92
N ALA A 188 -32.53 22.15 9.87
CA ALA A 188 -33.96 22.31 9.71
C ALA A 188 -34.37 23.06 8.42
N ALA A 189 -33.45 23.84 7.85
CA ALA A 189 -33.53 24.45 6.54
C ALA A 189 -33.70 23.45 5.36
N LEU A 190 -32.97 22.33 5.37
CA LEU A 190 -33.10 21.27 4.34
C LEU A 190 -34.46 20.58 4.45
N LYS A 191 -34.96 20.34 5.66
CA LYS A 191 -36.32 19.82 5.87
C LYS A 191 -37.39 20.81 5.38
N ARG A 192 -37.18 22.14 5.50
CA ARG A 192 -38.06 23.16 4.95
C ARG A 192 -38.05 23.16 3.42
N LEU A 193 -36.88 23.04 2.80
CA LEU A 193 -36.78 22.99 1.34
C LEU A 193 -37.47 21.75 0.75
N PHE A 194 -37.34 20.60 1.36
CA PHE A 194 -38.07 19.40 0.94
C PHE A 194 -39.58 19.55 1.12
N LYS A 195 -40.03 20.10 2.27
CA LYS A 195 -41.49 20.40 2.47
C LYS A 195 -42.04 21.42 1.50
N LEU A 196 -41.29 22.45 1.10
CA LEU A 196 -41.69 23.43 0.10
C LEU A 196 -41.79 22.83 -1.30
N ARG A 197 -40.88 21.87 -1.64
CA ARG A 197 -40.92 21.16 -2.91
C ARG A 197 -42.14 20.23 -3.02
N GLU A 198 -42.52 19.54 -1.96
CA GLU A 198 -43.71 18.69 -1.91
C GLU A 198 -44.99 19.55 -2.05
N LYS A 199 -45.04 20.70 -1.37
CA LYS A 199 -46.19 21.63 -1.45
C LYS A 199 -46.35 22.25 -2.81
N ASN A 200 -45.28 22.53 -3.54
CA ASN A 200 -45.34 23.04 -4.90
C ASN A 200 -45.77 21.96 -5.91
N ASN A 201 -45.37 20.72 -5.72
CA ASN A 201 -45.80 19.61 -6.57
C ASN A 201 -47.28 19.28 -6.40
N GLN A 202 -47.84 19.48 -5.20
CA GLN A 202 -49.30 19.32 -4.98
C GLN A 202 -50.14 20.48 -5.55
N LYS A 203 -49.59 21.69 -5.69
CA LYS A 203 -50.27 22.82 -6.29
C LYS A 203 -50.31 22.79 -7.83
N ASN A 204 -49.36 22.09 -8.46
CA ASN A 204 -49.25 21.97 -9.92
C ASN A 204 -49.84 20.67 -10.47
N GLY A 205 -50.59 19.89 -9.67
CA GLY A 205 -51.37 18.74 -10.11
C GLY A 205 -52.58 19.18 -10.89
N VAL A 206 -52.61 18.85 -12.17
CA VAL A 206 -53.72 19.08 -13.13
C VAL A 206 -55.02 18.55 -12.56
N PRO A 207 -56.17 19.33 -12.65
CA PRO A 207 -57.48 18.83 -12.24
C PRO A 207 -57.90 17.64 -13.10
N GLN A 208 -58.21 16.52 -12.50
CA GLN A 208 -58.88 15.40 -13.18
C GLN A 208 -60.28 15.84 -13.59
N GLN A 209 -60.51 15.95 -14.89
CA GLN A 209 -61.87 16.08 -15.44
C GLN A 209 -62.62 14.79 -15.14
N LYS A 210 -63.73 14.91 -14.40
CA LYS A 210 -64.76 13.88 -14.27
C LYS A 210 -65.54 13.84 -15.56
N HIS A 211 -65.57 12.72 -16.23
CA HIS A 211 -66.62 12.28 -17.13
C HIS A 211 -67.40 11.15 -16.44
#